data_3d965558cd8c87277105e9ddced6de28
#
_entry.id   3d965558cd8c87277105e9ddced6de28
#
_cell.length_a   1.000
_cell.length_b   1.000
_cell.length_c   1.000
_cell.angle_alpha   90.00
_cell.angle_beta   90.00
_cell.angle_gamma   90.00
#
_symmetry.space_group_name_H-M   'P 1'
#
loop_
_entity.id
_entity.type
_entity.pdbx_description
1 polymer ?
#
loop_
_entity_poly.entity_id
_entity_poly.type
_entity_poly.pdbx_seq_one_letter_code
_entity_poly.pdbx_strand_id
1 'polypeptide(L)'
;MFDNLSYKLDKAFQGLKGQGRITEINVATTIKEIRKALIDADVNYKVAKEVTDDIKEKAMGQDVLTAISPGQLLVKITNDELTELMGGRSEDIKIEGNPAIILIAGLQGSGKTTFSGKLANYLKKQGRSVLLTACDIYRPAAIDQLKILGEQVGVEVYAEPENKDAVKIASNALEYARKNNHRIVIVDTAGRLAVDEEMMNEIARLKKALSPSETLFVVDSMTGQDAVNTAKAFNDRLNFDGVVLTKLDGDTRGGAALSIRRVVDKPIKFMSLGEKMDALDRFYPDRMASRILGMGDVVSLVEKAQEVFDADEAARLNKKIRKNQFDFNDFLSQLEQVKKMGNVKDLLSMIPGVGKAMKGIDIDDNSFKPIEAIIRSMTNYERENPDIINGSRKNRIAVGSGTTVSQVNQLLKQFGDMRKLMKTMNKMGGGKRAMSALNPFGR
;
A
#
# COMPACT_ATOMS: atom_id res chain seq x y z
N MET A 1 -6.02 -5.15 -5.10
CA MET A 1 -4.84 -5.98 -4.79
C MET A 1 -5.29 -7.38 -4.38
N PHE A 2 -4.78 -8.44 -5.00
CA PHE A 2 -5.07 -9.86 -4.71
C PHE A 2 -6.53 -10.32 -4.78
N ASP A 3 -7.45 -9.56 -5.34
CA ASP A 3 -8.90 -9.85 -5.30
C ASP A 3 -9.26 -11.20 -5.91
N ASN A 4 -8.59 -11.60 -6.99
CA ASN A 4 -8.82 -12.88 -7.64
C ASN A 4 -8.30 -14.05 -6.78
N LEU A 5 -7.09 -13.93 -6.23
CA LEU A 5 -6.49 -14.94 -5.36
C LEU A 5 -7.33 -15.10 -4.07
N SER A 6 -7.65 -14.00 -3.40
CA SER A 6 -8.49 -14.00 -2.19
C SER A 6 -9.84 -14.69 -2.41
N TYR A 7 -10.47 -14.41 -3.55
CA TYR A 7 -11.75 -15.05 -3.90
C TYR A 7 -11.63 -16.57 -4.08
N LYS A 8 -10.58 -17.02 -4.79
CA LYS A 8 -10.37 -18.46 -5.04
C LYS A 8 -10.02 -19.19 -3.76
N LEU A 9 -9.19 -18.60 -2.89
CA LEU A 9 -8.86 -19.17 -1.59
C LEU A 9 -10.09 -19.23 -0.67
N ASP A 10 -10.90 -18.17 -0.60
CA ASP A 10 -12.15 -18.20 0.17
C ASP A 10 -13.08 -19.32 -0.30
N LYS A 11 -13.22 -19.53 -1.62
CA LYS A 11 -14.01 -20.61 -2.19
C LYS A 11 -13.46 -21.99 -1.80
N ALA A 12 -12.13 -22.16 -1.80
CA ALA A 12 -11.48 -23.41 -1.36
C ALA A 12 -11.81 -23.71 0.12
N PHE A 13 -11.77 -22.70 1.00
CA PHE A 13 -12.09 -22.88 2.41
C PHE A 13 -13.58 -23.07 2.68
N GLN A 14 -14.46 -22.56 1.82
CA GLN A 14 -15.91 -22.79 1.96
C GLN A 14 -16.30 -24.26 1.89
N GLY A 15 -15.55 -25.06 1.14
CA GLY A 15 -15.75 -26.51 1.09
C GLY A 15 -15.57 -27.24 2.43
N LEU A 16 -14.92 -26.61 3.41
CA LEU A 16 -14.72 -27.14 4.76
C LEU A 16 -15.73 -26.59 5.78
N LYS A 17 -16.53 -25.58 5.43
CA LYS A 17 -17.56 -25.03 6.33
C LYS A 17 -18.66 -26.06 6.56
N GLY A 18 -18.93 -26.35 7.83
CA GLY A 18 -19.99 -27.32 8.22
C GLY A 18 -19.49 -28.76 8.38
N GLN A 19 -18.19 -29.04 8.15
CA GLN A 19 -17.63 -30.34 8.39
C GLN A 19 -17.10 -30.42 9.84
N GLY A 20 -17.59 -31.39 10.59
CA GLY A 20 -17.29 -31.55 12.03
C GLY A 20 -15.93 -32.19 12.31
N ARG A 21 -15.24 -32.75 11.30
CA ARG A 21 -13.91 -33.40 11.44
C ARG A 21 -13.06 -33.13 10.21
N ILE A 22 -11.76 -32.97 10.42
CA ILE A 22 -10.73 -33.02 9.36
C ILE A 22 -10.61 -34.48 8.96
N THR A 23 -10.90 -34.79 7.70
CA THR A 23 -10.55 -36.08 7.10
C THR A 23 -9.45 -35.86 6.07
N GLU A 24 -8.63 -36.88 5.85
CA GLU A 24 -7.53 -36.82 4.86
C GLU A 24 -8.04 -36.43 3.47
N ILE A 25 -9.21 -36.92 3.09
CA ILE A 25 -9.84 -36.65 1.80
C ILE A 25 -10.24 -35.16 1.67
N ASN A 26 -10.81 -34.58 2.73
CA ASN A 26 -11.25 -33.19 2.71
C ASN A 26 -10.07 -32.21 2.66
N VAL A 27 -9.01 -32.50 3.44
CA VAL A 27 -7.76 -31.72 3.41
C VAL A 27 -7.13 -31.83 2.03
N ALA A 28 -6.98 -33.03 1.47
CA ALA A 28 -6.36 -33.23 0.16
C ALA A 28 -7.10 -32.47 -0.96
N THR A 29 -8.44 -32.43 -0.92
CA THR A 29 -9.24 -31.70 -1.88
C THR A 29 -9.03 -30.18 -1.75
N THR A 30 -9.07 -29.66 -0.52
CA THR A 30 -8.86 -28.22 -0.27
C THR A 30 -7.45 -27.79 -0.62
N ILE A 31 -6.43 -28.59 -0.30
CA ILE A 31 -5.03 -28.34 -0.68
C ILE A 31 -4.86 -28.26 -2.20
N LYS A 32 -5.54 -29.14 -2.94
CA LYS A 32 -5.53 -29.10 -4.41
C LYS A 32 -6.15 -27.80 -4.94
N GLU A 33 -7.27 -27.34 -4.35
CA GLU A 33 -7.89 -26.06 -4.72
C GLU A 33 -7.01 -24.86 -4.34
N ILE A 34 -6.36 -24.86 -3.17
CA ILE A 34 -5.39 -23.83 -2.77
C ILE A 34 -4.22 -23.79 -3.76
N ARG A 35 -3.63 -24.93 -4.11
CA ARG A 35 -2.54 -25.01 -5.10
C ARG A 35 -2.97 -24.44 -6.45
N LYS A 36 -4.17 -24.81 -6.91
CA LYS A 36 -4.73 -24.27 -8.15
C LYS A 36 -4.91 -22.77 -8.06
N ALA A 37 -5.43 -22.24 -6.96
CA ALA A 37 -5.61 -20.81 -6.75
C ALA A 37 -4.28 -20.04 -6.80
N LEU A 38 -3.21 -20.58 -6.22
CA LEU A 38 -1.86 -20.01 -6.25
C LEU A 38 -1.28 -20.03 -7.68
N ILE A 39 -1.41 -21.12 -8.42
CA ILE A 39 -0.94 -21.22 -9.82
C ILE A 39 -1.72 -20.24 -10.71
N ASP A 40 -3.04 -20.18 -10.57
CA ASP A 40 -3.88 -19.24 -11.29
C ASP A 40 -3.60 -17.77 -10.96
N ALA A 41 -2.98 -17.52 -9.81
CA ALA A 41 -2.48 -16.21 -9.38
C ALA A 41 -1.03 -15.95 -9.85
N ASP A 42 -0.50 -16.79 -10.74
CA ASP A 42 0.83 -16.65 -11.33
C ASP A 42 1.97 -16.90 -10.32
N VAL A 43 1.72 -17.68 -9.25
CA VAL A 43 2.76 -18.15 -8.35
C VAL A 43 3.58 -19.24 -9.04
N ASN A 44 4.90 -19.21 -8.85
CA ASN A 44 5.80 -20.23 -9.38
C ASN A 44 5.35 -21.63 -8.95
N TYR A 45 5.29 -22.58 -9.89
CA TYR A 45 4.76 -23.91 -9.64
C TYR A 45 5.47 -24.66 -8.51
N LYS A 46 6.82 -24.57 -8.46
CA LYS A 46 7.60 -25.23 -7.39
C LYS A 46 7.25 -24.63 -6.02
N VAL A 47 7.18 -23.31 -5.95
CA VAL A 47 6.79 -22.56 -4.74
C VAL A 47 5.37 -22.94 -4.30
N ALA A 48 4.39 -22.92 -5.21
CA ALA A 48 3.02 -23.30 -4.92
C ALA A 48 2.89 -24.75 -4.43
N LYS A 49 3.69 -25.66 -5.00
CA LYS A 49 3.74 -27.06 -4.58
C LYS A 49 4.32 -27.19 -3.17
N GLU A 50 5.50 -26.63 -2.92
CA GLU A 50 6.16 -26.69 -1.60
C GLU A 50 5.22 -26.17 -0.50
N VAL A 51 4.72 -24.94 -0.62
CA VAL A 51 3.83 -24.33 0.38
C VAL A 51 2.59 -25.17 0.64
N THR A 52 1.97 -25.72 -0.41
CA THR A 52 0.76 -26.53 -0.22
C THR A 52 1.05 -27.92 0.34
N ASP A 53 2.24 -28.47 0.13
CA ASP A 53 2.68 -29.70 0.77
C ASP A 53 2.97 -29.46 2.26
N ASP A 54 3.60 -28.32 2.62
CA ASP A 54 3.82 -27.88 4.01
C ASP A 54 2.49 -27.65 4.76
N ILE A 55 1.53 -26.97 4.12
CA ILE A 55 0.17 -26.80 4.68
C ILE A 55 -0.49 -28.15 4.94
N LYS A 56 -0.37 -29.10 3.99
CA LYS A 56 -0.92 -30.45 4.15
C LYS A 56 -0.30 -31.16 5.33
N GLU A 57 1.01 -31.19 5.43
CA GLU A 57 1.75 -31.88 6.50
C GLU A 57 1.34 -31.30 7.88
N LYS A 58 1.33 -29.97 8.02
CA LYS A 58 0.92 -29.32 9.27
C LYS A 58 -0.54 -29.54 9.62
N ALA A 59 -1.43 -29.59 8.62
CA ALA A 59 -2.83 -29.87 8.84
C ALA A 59 -3.11 -31.32 9.28
N MET A 60 -2.32 -32.27 8.79
CA MET A 60 -2.44 -33.69 9.14
C MET A 60 -1.78 -34.04 10.49
N GLY A 61 -0.77 -33.27 10.91
CA GLY A 61 -0.02 -33.53 12.15
C GLY A 61 -0.60 -32.91 13.42
N GLN A 62 -1.69 -32.11 13.31
CA GLN A 62 -2.31 -31.47 14.48
C GLN A 62 -3.59 -32.19 14.91
N ASP A 63 -3.63 -32.62 16.17
CA ASP A 63 -4.87 -32.97 16.83
C ASP A 63 -5.77 -31.73 16.89
N VAL A 64 -6.97 -31.84 16.30
CA VAL A 64 -7.93 -30.73 16.31
C VAL A 64 -8.37 -30.50 17.75
N LEU A 65 -7.84 -29.43 18.36
CA LEU A 65 -8.33 -28.95 19.65
C LEU A 65 -9.86 -28.73 19.54
N THR A 66 -10.62 -29.29 20.44
CA THR A 66 -12.10 -29.34 20.44
C THR A 66 -12.79 -27.97 20.36
N ALA A 67 -12.04 -26.89 20.49
CA ALA A 67 -12.53 -25.49 20.49
C ALA A 67 -12.45 -24.76 19.12
N ILE A 68 -11.78 -25.31 18.10
CA ILE A 68 -11.55 -24.64 16.82
C ILE A 68 -12.11 -25.51 15.69
N SER A 69 -12.87 -24.88 14.76
CA SER A 69 -13.39 -25.64 13.61
C SER A 69 -12.26 -26.03 12.65
N PRO A 70 -12.35 -27.18 11.96
CA PRO A 70 -11.38 -27.64 11.00
C PRO A 70 -11.00 -26.59 9.94
N GLY A 71 -12.02 -25.86 9.43
CA GLY A 71 -11.80 -24.81 8.46
C GLY A 71 -10.99 -23.63 9.02
N GLN A 72 -11.23 -23.24 10.26
CA GLN A 72 -10.46 -22.16 10.92
C GLN A 72 -9.00 -22.54 11.14
N LEU A 73 -8.76 -23.79 11.52
CA LEU A 73 -7.38 -24.31 11.69
C LEU A 73 -6.62 -24.28 10.35
N LEU A 74 -7.25 -24.74 9.26
CA LEU A 74 -6.59 -24.73 7.94
C LEU A 74 -6.36 -23.31 7.43
N VAL A 75 -7.26 -22.36 7.67
CA VAL A 75 -7.06 -20.94 7.35
C VAL A 75 -5.88 -20.38 8.13
N LYS A 76 -5.76 -20.71 9.45
CA LYS A 76 -4.63 -20.29 10.27
C LYS A 76 -3.31 -20.86 9.74
N ILE A 77 -3.24 -22.15 9.50
CA ILE A 77 -2.05 -22.80 8.94
C ILE A 77 -1.65 -22.16 7.60
N THR A 78 -2.64 -21.92 6.72
CA THR A 78 -2.37 -21.26 5.43
C THR A 78 -1.86 -19.84 5.62
N ASN A 79 -2.38 -19.07 6.58
CA ASN A 79 -1.88 -17.74 6.89
C ASN A 79 -0.43 -17.77 7.38
N ASP A 80 -0.11 -18.69 8.26
CA ASP A 80 1.22 -18.84 8.82
C ASP A 80 2.22 -19.23 7.71
N GLU A 81 1.85 -20.18 6.82
CA GLU A 81 2.71 -20.61 5.69
C GLU A 81 2.90 -19.50 4.65
N LEU A 82 1.85 -18.75 4.31
CA LEU A 82 1.98 -17.59 3.41
C LEU A 82 2.86 -16.51 4.04
N THR A 83 2.75 -16.30 5.34
CA THR A 83 3.61 -15.35 6.08
C THR A 83 5.07 -15.77 6.00
N GLU A 84 5.36 -17.05 6.29
CA GLU A 84 6.72 -17.61 6.23
C GLU A 84 7.28 -17.57 4.80
N LEU A 85 6.46 -17.91 3.80
CA LEU A 85 6.83 -17.83 2.39
C LEU A 85 7.32 -16.42 1.99
N MET A 86 6.68 -15.40 2.54
CA MET A 86 7.02 -13.99 2.27
C MET A 86 8.14 -13.45 3.17
N GLY A 87 8.72 -14.28 4.06
CA GLY A 87 9.89 -13.93 4.88
C GLY A 87 9.63 -13.82 6.37
N GLY A 88 8.44 -14.18 6.85
CA GLY A 88 8.06 -14.25 8.27
C GLY A 88 7.89 -12.88 8.92
N ARG A 89 8.84 -11.99 8.77
CA ARG A 89 8.84 -10.65 9.37
C ARG A 89 9.27 -9.54 8.41
N SER A 90 8.88 -8.31 8.72
CA SER A 90 9.34 -7.13 7.99
C SER A 90 10.81 -6.86 8.28
N GLU A 91 11.56 -6.46 7.25
CA GLU A 91 12.96 -6.05 7.37
C GLU A 91 13.13 -4.59 6.98
N ASP A 92 13.91 -3.84 7.77
CA ASP A 92 14.24 -2.45 7.50
C ASP A 92 15.37 -2.33 6.47
N ILE A 93 15.46 -1.13 5.85
CA ILE A 93 16.66 -0.78 5.07
C ILE A 93 17.83 -0.49 5.99
N LYS A 94 19.03 -0.83 5.53
CA LYS A 94 20.27 -0.53 6.24
C LYS A 94 20.70 0.88 5.91
N ILE A 95 20.76 1.74 6.92
CA ILE A 95 21.20 3.13 6.80
C ILE A 95 22.52 3.27 7.60
N GLU A 96 23.60 2.80 7.00
CA GLU A 96 24.92 2.76 7.58
C GLU A 96 25.88 3.65 6.77
N GLY A 97 26.81 4.33 7.46
CA GLY A 97 27.74 5.25 6.83
C GLY A 97 27.34 6.72 6.94
N ASN A 98 28.23 7.61 6.51
CA ASN A 98 28.00 9.06 6.51
C ASN A 98 28.61 9.71 5.25
N PRO A 99 27.82 9.94 4.21
CA PRO A 99 26.42 9.56 4.05
C PRO A 99 26.21 8.05 3.88
N ALA A 100 25.03 7.54 4.26
CA ALA A 100 24.56 6.21 3.88
C ALA A 100 24.16 6.22 2.40
N ILE A 101 24.48 5.16 1.66
CA ILE A 101 24.24 5.09 0.23
C ILE A 101 23.23 4.01 -0.06
N ILE A 102 22.16 4.38 -0.75
CA ILE A 102 21.10 3.46 -1.20
C ILE A 102 21.14 3.43 -2.73
N LEU A 103 21.51 2.28 -3.29
CA LEU A 103 21.55 2.06 -4.74
C LEU A 103 20.24 1.46 -5.23
N ILE A 104 19.62 2.09 -6.22
CA ILE A 104 18.35 1.63 -6.80
C ILE A 104 18.64 0.96 -8.16
N ALA A 105 18.26 -0.31 -8.30
CA ALA A 105 18.46 -1.10 -9.52
C ALA A 105 17.14 -1.69 -10.02
N GLY A 106 17.05 -2.02 -11.32
CA GLY A 106 15.87 -2.66 -11.93
C GLY A 106 15.71 -2.32 -13.40
N LEU A 107 14.75 -2.96 -14.08
CA LEU A 107 14.47 -2.72 -15.49
C LEU A 107 13.84 -1.35 -15.76
N GLN A 108 13.84 -0.94 -17.03
CA GLN A 108 13.10 0.24 -17.47
C GLN A 108 11.60 0.04 -17.23
N GLY A 109 10.92 1.10 -16.77
CA GLY A 109 9.50 1.04 -16.48
C GLY A 109 9.12 0.33 -15.17
N SER A 110 10.08 -0.23 -14.42
CA SER A 110 9.80 -0.84 -13.11
C SER A 110 9.46 0.16 -12.00
N GLY A 111 9.58 1.47 -12.25
CA GLY A 111 9.23 2.50 -11.28
C GLY A 111 10.37 2.97 -10.40
N LYS A 112 11.64 2.75 -10.75
CA LYS A 112 12.83 3.17 -9.97
C LYS A 112 12.82 4.63 -9.59
N THR A 113 12.71 5.53 -10.56
CA THR A 113 12.75 6.98 -10.36
C THR A 113 11.61 7.45 -9.46
N THR A 114 10.39 6.94 -9.68
CA THR A 114 9.24 7.23 -8.81
C THR A 114 9.46 6.69 -7.40
N PHE A 115 10.00 5.47 -7.27
CA PHE A 115 10.34 4.89 -5.98
C PHE A 115 11.44 5.69 -5.27
N SER A 116 12.48 6.15 -5.99
CA SER A 116 13.54 7.01 -5.43
C SER A 116 12.97 8.28 -4.80
N GLY A 117 12.01 8.95 -5.46
CA GLY A 117 11.28 10.10 -4.92
C GLY A 117 10.43 9.74 -3.69
N LYS A 118 9.69 8.63 -3.74
CA LYS A 118 8.88 8.16 -2.60
C LYS A 118 9.74 7.78 -1.40
N LEU A 119 10.86 7.09 -1.62
CA LEU A 119 11.80 6.73 -0.56
C LEU A 119 12.43 7.98 0.07
N ALA A 120 12.78 8.97 -0.75
CA ALA A 120 13.29 10.25 -0.26
C ALA A 120 12.26 10.97 0.63
N ASN A 121 10.99 11.00 0.20
CA ASN A 121 9.89 11.56 1.00
C ASN A 121 9.69 10.79 2.33
N TYR A 122 9.72 9.47 2.28
CA TYR A 122 9.59 8.61 3.45
C TYR A 122 10.70 8.87 4.48
N LEU A 123 11.95 8.95 4.03
CA LEU A 123 13.11 9.20 4.90
C LEU A 123 13.14 10.64 5.43
N LYS A 124 12.73 11.62 4.60
CA LYS A 124 12.59 13.02 5.02
C LYS A 124 11.55 13.18 6.12
N LYS A 125 10.41 12.50 6.04
CA LYS A 125 9.38 12.49 7.09
C LYS A 125 9.91 11.95 8.43
N GLN A 126 10.94 11.10 8.38
CA GLN A 126 11.65 10.61 9.57
C GLN A 126 12.75 11.56 10.06
N GLY A 127 12.83 12.79 9.53
CA GLY A 127 13.84 13.79 9.92
C GLY A 127 15.23 13.54 9.32
N ARG A 128 15.35 12.72 8.26
CA ARG A 128 16.63 12.45 7.60
C ARG A 128 16.89 13.48 6.49
N SER A 129 18.13 13.97 6.39
CA SER A 129 18.57 14.77 5.26
C SER A 129 18.98 13.86 4.10
N VAL A 130 18.29 13.97 2.97
CA VAL A 130 18.42 13.09 1.81
C VAL A 130 18.84 13.87 0.58
N LEU A 131 19.75 13.31 -0.22
CA LEU A 131 20.11 13.75 -1.55
C LEU A 131 19.69 12.69 -2.57
N LEU A 132 18.97 13.08 -3.61
CA LEU A 132 18.70 12.24 -4.78
C LEU A 132 19.81 12.44 -5.80
N THR A 133 20.29 11.38 -6.44
CA THR A 133 21.33 11.43 -7.46
C THR A 133 20.87 10.80 -8.76
N ALA A 134 20.88 11.58 -9.84
CA ALA A 134 20.46 11.16 -11.17
C ALA A 134 21.62 10.48 -11.92
N CYS A 135 21.61 9.15 -11.98
CA CYS A 135 22.60 8.35 -12.72
C CYS A 135 22.00 7.64 -13.97
N ASP A 136 20.79 8.00 -14.41
CA ASP A 136 20.26 7.57 -15.72
C ASP A 136 20.81 8.51 -16.82
N ILE A 137 22.03 8.23 -17.26
CA ILE A 137 22.77 9.04 -18.25
C ILE A 137 22.25 8.86 -19.69
N TYR A 138 21.42 7.86 -19.93
CA TYR A 138 20.93 7.54 -21.29
C TYR A 138 19.62 8.25 -21.61
N ARG A 139 18.93 8.76 -20.59
CA ARG A 139 17.59 9.36 -20.73
C ARG A 139 17.53 10.73 -20.07
N PRO A 140 17.76 11.82 -20.85
CA PRO A 140 17.67 13.19 -20.30
C PRO A 140 16.36 13.46 -19.57
N ALA A 141 15.24 12.96 -20.11
CA ALA A 141 13.93 13.08 -19.49
C ALA A 141 13.84 12.41 -18.10
N ALA A 142 14.65 11.39 -17.79
CA ALA A 142 14.67 10.77 -16.46
C ALA A 142 15.33 11.68 -15.43
N ILE A 143 16.36 12.44 -15.82
CA ILE A 143 17.00 13.46 -14.97
C ILE A 143 15.98 14.55 -14.61
N ASP A 144 15.25 15.06 -15.61
CA ASP A 144 14.22 16.09 -15.38
C ASP A 144 13.06 15.54 -14.54
N GLN A 145 12.66 14.30 -14.78
CA GLN A 145 11.66 13.63 -13.95
C GLN A 145 12.11 13.56 -12.48
N LEU A 146 13.35 13.15 -12.21
CA LEU A 146 13.86 13.07 -10.84
C LEU A 146 13.92 14.45 -10.18
N LYS A 147 14.28 15.52 -10.92
CA LYS A 147 14.25 16.90 -10.43
C LYS A 147 12.85 17.34 -10.04
N ILE A 148 11.85 17.10 -10.90
CA ILE A 148 10.43 17.40 -10.62
C ILE A 148 9.97 16.67 -9.35
N LEU A 149 10.31 15.39 -9.21
CA LEU A 149 9.97 14.62 -8.01
C LEU A 149 10.69 15.15 -6.77
N GLY A 150 11.96 15.54 -6.88
CA GLY A 150 12.72 16.17 -5.81
C GLY A 150 12.08 17.48 -5.33
N GLU A 151 11.69 18.35 -6.26
CA GLU A 151 10.95 19.59 -5.96
C GLU A 151 9.61 19.31 -5.28
N GLN A 152 8.85 18.34 -5.79
CA GLN A 152 7.54 17.96 -5.25
C GLN A 152 7.63 17.51 -3.79
N VAL A 153 8.68 16.78 -3.40
CA VAL A 153 8.89 16.31 -2.03
C VAL A 153 9.81 17.22 -1.21
N GLY A 154 10.37 18.26 -1.83
CA GLY A 154 11.30 19.21 -1.21
C GLY A 154 12.61 18.53 -0.79
N VAL A 155 13.18 17.70 -1.65
CA VAL A 155 14.48 17.02 -1.50
C VAL A 155 15.38 17.46 -2.64
N GLU A 156 16.64 17.75 -2.32
CA GLU A 156 17.63 18.18 -3.29
C GLU A 156 18.03 17.05 -4.25
N VAL A 157 18.28 17.41 -5.52
CA VAL A 157 18.68 16.48 -6.58
C VAL A 157 20.02 16.90 -7.15
N TYR A 158 21.00 16.01 -7.08
CA TYR A 158 22.27 16.15 -7.74
C TYR A 158 22.25 15.54 -9.15
N ALA A 159 22.65 16.29 -10.15
CA ALA A 159 22.70 15.84 -11.53
C ALA A 159 23.80 16.53 -12.32
N GLU A 160 24.47 15.80 -13.21
CA GLU A 160 25.46 16.30 -14.16
C GLU A 160 25.04 15.90 -15.60
N PRO A 161 24.16 16.66 -16.27
CA PRO A 161 23.58 16.26 -17.56
C PRO A 161 24.61 16.00 -18.68
N GLU A 162 25.75 16.71 -18.65
CA GLU A 162 26.80 16.57 -19.67
C GLU A 162 27.74 15.39 -19.38
N ASN A 163 27.75 14.87 -18.16
CA ASN A 163 28.62 13.77 -17.79
C ASN A 163 28.00 12.42 -18.19
N LYS A 164 28.75 11.62 -18.92
CA LYS A 164 28.32 10.29 -19.42
C LYS A 164 28.89 9.12 -18.61
N ASP A 165 29.48 9.40 -17.44
CA ASP A 165 30.02 8.41 -16.52
C ASP A 165 29.20 8.38 -15.23
N ALA A 166 28.31 7.40 -15.12
CA ALA A 166 27.42 7.24 -13.96
C ALA A 166 28.20 7.04 -12.65
N VAL A 167 29.37 6.37 -12.69
CA VAL A 167 30.23 6.16 -11.51
C VAL A 167 30.81 7.48 -11.04
N LYS A 168 31.27 8.33 -11.97
CA LYS A 168 31.80 9.63 -11.65
C LYS A 168 30.74 10.57 -11.08
N ILE A 169 29.54 10.59 -11.69
CA ILE A 169 28.41 11.38 -11.18
C ILE A 169 28.09 10.98 -9.74
N ALA A 170 27.98 9.67 -9.48
CA ALA A 170 27.67 9.17 -8.14
C ALA A 170 28.78 9.50 -7.13
N SER A 171 30.04 9.41 -7.52
CA SER A 171 31.18 9.78 -6.66
C SER A 171 31.18 11.27 -6.32
N ASN A 172 30.93 12.13 -7.31
CA ASN A 172 30.82 13.57 -7.11
C ASN A 172 29.63 13.94 -6.21
N ALA A 173 28.49 13.22 -6.38
CA ALA A 173 27.32 13.37 -5.52
C ALA A 173 27.64 13.03 -4.05
N LEU A 174 28.48 12.03 -3.78
CA LEU A 174 28.91 11.72 -2.42
C LEU A 174 29.76 12.82 -1.79
N GLU A 175 30.67 13.42 -2.57
CA GLU A 175 31.46 14.57 -2.11
C GLU A 175 30.55 15.77 -1.83
N TYR A 176 29.59 16.01 -2.73
CA TYR A 176 28.58 17.05 -2.56
C TYR A 176 27.73 16.82 -1.30
N ALA A 177 27.27 15.60 -1.09
CA ALA A 177 26.49 15.21 0.08
C ALA A 177 27.25 15.47 1.39
N ARG A 178 28.55 15.13 1.44
CA ARG A 178 29.40 15.38 2.62
C ARG A 178 29.56 16.88 2.89
N LYS A 179 29.79 17.69 1.85
CA LYS A 179 29.93 19.15 1.97
C LYS A 179 28.66 19.83 2.45
N ASN A 180 27.50 19.32 2.06
CA ASN A 180 26.18 19.89 2.38
C ASN A 180 25.44 19.18 3.52
N ASN A 181 26.13 18.28 4.26
CA ASN A 181 25.59 17.55 5.41
C ASN A 181 24.36 16.69 5.12
N HIS A 182 24.25 16.15 3.89
CA HIS A 182 23.26 15.12 3.62
C HIS A 182 23.67 13.80 4.26
N ARG A 183 22.72 13.17 4.96
CA ARG A 183 22.95 11.92 5.68
C ARG A 183 22.72 10.68 4.84
N ILE A 184 21.94 10.80 3.78
CA ILE A 184 21.56 9.70 2.91
C ILE A 184 21.66 10.15 1.46
N VAL A 185 22.26 9.33 0.62
CA VAL A 185 22.30 9.50 -0.84
C VAL A 185 21.56 8.35 -1.49
N ILE A 186 20.52 8.66 -2.26
CA ILE A 186 19.77 7.68 -3.06
C ILE A 186 20.25 7.82 -4.50
N VAL A 187 20.82 6.77 -5.05
CA VAL A 187 21.36 6.72 -6.42
C VAL A 187 20.34 6.05 -7.34
N ASP A 188 19.65 6.87 -8.17
CA ASP A 188 18.70 6.40 -9.18
C ASP A 188 19.46 6.01 -10.46
N THR A 189 19.47 4.73 -10.81
CA THR A 189 20.26 4.22 -11.96
C THR A 189 19.40 4.08 -13.22
N ALA A 190 20.07 4.02 -14.35
CA ALA A 190 19.47 3.67 -15.61
C ALA A 190 18.79 2.29 -15.56
N GLY A 191 17.76 2.10 -16.40
CA GLY A 191 17.15 0.81 -16.65
C GLY A 191 17.04 0.59 -18.14
N ARG A 192 17.24 -0.65 -18.59
CA ARG A 192 16.99 -1.07 -19.96
C ARG A 192 15.75 -1.97 -20.03
N LEU A 193 15.24 -2.21 -21.23
CA LEU A 193 14.02 -3.00 -21.45
C LEU A 193 14.20 -4.48 -21.10
N ALA A 194 15.43 -4.98 -21.20
CA ALA A 194 15.76 -6.34 -20.88
C ALA A 194 17.06 -6.41 -20.06
N VAL A 195 17.29 -7.55 -19.41
CA VAL A 195 18.56 -7.84 -18.75
C VAL A 195 19.64 -8.05 -19.81
N ASP A 196 20.59 -7.12 -19.88
CA ASP A 196 21.75 -7.22 -20.76
C ASP A 196 23.08 -7.05 -20.00
N GLU A 197 24.14 -7.56 -20.57
CA GLU A 197 25.48 -7.56 -19.96
C GLU A 197 26.01 -6.13 -19.69
N GLU A 198 25.74 -5.19 -20.57
CA GLU A 198 26.24 -3.82 -20.47
C GLU A 198 25.64 -3.10 -19.25
N MET A 199 24.30 -3.19 -19.11
CA MET A 199 23.59 -2.63 -17.95
C MET A 199 24.05 -3.29 -16.64
N MET A 200 24.15 -4.62 -16.64
CA MET A 200 24.56 -5.36 -15.46
C MET A 200 25.98 -5.00 -15.02
N ASN A 201 26.89 -4.82 -15.99
CA ASN A 201 28.25 -4.38 -15.72
C ASN A 201 28.31 -2.93 -15.21
N GLU A 202 27.46 -2.03 -15.72
CA GLU A 202 27.39 -0.64 -15.24
C GLU A 202 26.94 -0.59 -13.77
N ILE A 203 25.84 -1.29 -13.44
CA ILE A 203 25.32 -1.32 -12.06
C ILE A 203 26.32 -2.00 -11.12
N ALA A 204 26.99 -3.07 -11.58
CA ALA A 204 28.03 -3.74 -10.78
C ALA A 204 29.23 -2.82 -10.53
N ARG A 205 29.65 -2.00 -11.51
CA ARG A 205 30.71 -0.97 -11.33
C ARG A 205 30.28 0.09 -10.33
N LEU A 206 29.02 0.60 -10.43
CA LEU A 206 28.47 1.52 -9.46
C LEU A 206 28.47 0.92 -8.06
N LYS A 207 27.95 -0.30 -7.89
CA LYS A 207 27.93 -0.99 -6.60
C LYS A 207 29.32 -1.13 -6.01
N LYS A 208 30.31 -1.55 -6.82
CA LYS A 208 31.70 -1.70 -6.38
C LYS A 208 32.34 -0.37 -5.98
N ALA A 209 32.11 0.69 -6.76
CA ALA A 209 32.71 2.01 -6.50
C ALA A 209 32.12 2.70 -5.27
N LEU A 210 30.81 2.56 -5.06
CA LEU A 210 30.09 3.25 -3.98
C LEU A 210 30.05 2.47 -2.67
N SER A 211 30.20 1.14 -2.71
CA SER A 211 30.01 0.25 -1.56
C SER A 211 28.71 0.61 -0.78
N PRO A 212 27.53 0.57 -1.43
CA PRO A 212 26.29 1.03 -0.82
C PRO A 212 25.96 0.22 0.44
N SER A 213 25.40 0.87 1.44
CA SER A 213 24.85 0.20 2.63
C SER A 213 23.61 -0.64 2.30
N GLU A 214 22.91 -0.26 1.23
CA GLU A 214 21.71 -0.94 0.76
C GLU A 214 21.62 -0.89 -0.77
N THR A 215 21.39 -2.03 -1.41
CA THR A 215 21.07 -2.14 -2.84
C THR A 215 19.65 -2.67 -2.97
N LEU A 216 18.74 -1.87 -3.50
CA LEU A 216 17.32 -2.22 -3.65
C LEU A 216 17.01 -2.55 -5.11
N PHE A 217 16.45 -3.73 -5.33
CA PHE A 217 15.94 -4.14 -6.62
C PHE A 217 14.47 -3.78 -6.75
N VAL A 218 14.15 -2.89 -7.69
CA VAL A 218 12.79 -2.41 -7.95
C VAL A 218 12.18 -3.18 -9.10
N VAL A 219 11.05 -3.81 -8.87
CA VAL A 219 10.38 -4.66 -9.84
C VAL A 219 8.88 -4.34 -9.93
N ASP A 220 8.36 -4.40 -11.16
CA ASP A 220 6.94 -4.24 -11.46
C ASP A 220 6.21 -5.56 -11.13
N SER A 221 5.30 -5.53 -10.16
CA SER A 221 4.54 -6.71 -9.74
C SER A 221 3.58 -7.23 -10.81
N MET A 222 3.17 -6.37 -11.75
CA MET A 222 2.24 -6.74 -12.82
C MET A 222 2.86 -7.70 -13.85
N THR A 223 4.18 -7.80 -13.91
CA THR A 223 4.88 -8.69 -14.86
C THR A 223 4.90 -10.16 -14.43
N GLY A 224 4.31 -10.50 -13.27
CA GLY A 224 4.12 -11.88 -12.83
C GLY A 224 5.43 -12.67 -12.71
N GLN A 225 5.54 -13.82 -13.40
CA GLN A 225 6.74 -14.66 -13.35
C GLN A 225 7.98 -14.01 -13.98
N ASP A 226 7.83 -13.08 -14.92
CA ASP A 226 8.96 -12.34 -15.47
C ASP A 226 9.63 -11.46 -14.40
N ALA A 227 8.84 -10.94 -13.43
CA ALA A 227 9.39 -10.27 -12.27
C ALA A 227 10.33 -11.19 -11.47
N VAL A 228 9.94 -12.44 -11.27
CA VAL A 228 10.70 -13.45 -10.52
C VAL A 228 11.99 -13.82 -11.26
N ASN A 229 11.90 -14.07 -12.57
CA ASN A 229 13.05 -14.41 -13.41
C ASN A 229 14.06 -13.25 -13.47
N THR A 230 13.56 -12.04 -13.62
CA THR A 230 14.38 -10.82 -13.61
C THR A 230 15.07 -10.63 -12.24
N ALA A 231 14.32 -10.79 -11.15
CA ALA A 231 14.88 -10.71 -9.80
C ALA A 231 16.02 -11.71 -9.60
N LYS A 232 15.86 -12.94 -10.10
CA LYS A 232 16.90 -13.96 -10.04
C LYS A 232 18.15 -13.54 -10.81
N ALA A 233 18.02 -13.09 -12.06
CA ALA A 233 19.15 -12.66 -12.87
C ALA A 233 19.91 -11.49 -12.23
N PHE A 234 19.19 -10.50 -11.68
CA PHE A 234 19.81 -9.39 -10.94
C PHE A 234 20.50 -9.88 -9.66
N ASN A 235 19.87 -10.79 -8.89
CA ASN A 235 20.46 -11.30 -7.67
C ASN A 235 21.75 -12.10 -7.91
N ASP A 236 21.76 -12.94 -8.94
CA ASP A 236 22.93 -13.75 -9.31
C ASP A 236 24.15 -12.87 -9.66
N ARG A 237 23.92 -11.67 -10.22
CA ARG A 237 24.99 -10.74 -10.63
C ARG A 237 25.33 -9.70 -9.58
N LEU A 238 24.32 -9.13 -8.92
CA LEU A 238 24.50 -7.98 -8.02
C LEU A 238 24.45 -8.36 -6.55
N ASN A 239 23.85 -9.50 -6.21
CA ASN A 239 23.57 -9.86 -4.81
C ASN A 239 22.97 -8.66 -4.05
N PHE A 240 21.82 -8.18 -4.50
CA PHE A 240 21.11 -7.04 -3.87
C PHE A 240 20.62 -7.38 -2.46
N ASP A 241 20.28 -6.36 -1.67
CA ASP A 241 19.95 -6.54 -0.24
C ASP A 241 18.44 -6.64 0.02
N GLY A 242 17.62 -6.13 -0.89
CA GLY A 242 16.17 -6.18 -0.74
C GLY A 242 15.42 -5.89 -2.04
N VAL A 243 14.15 -6.28 -2.04
CA VAL A 243 13.23 -6.11 -3.16
C VAL A 243 12.20 -5.04 -2.84
N VAL A 244 11.84 -4.26 -3.85
CA VAL A 244 10.75 -3.30 -3.82
C VAL A 244 9.72 -3.68 -4.87
N LEU A 245 8.49 -3.90 -4.46
CA LEU A 245 7.38 -4.18 -5.35
C LEU A 245 6.66 -2.89 -5.72
N THR A 246 6.53 -2.61 -7.01
CA THR A 246 5.79 -1.45 -7.53
C THR A 246 4.51 -1.88 -8.25
N LYS A 247 3.61 -0.93 -8.49
CA LYS A 247 2.35 -1.10 -9.23
C LYS A 247 1.44 -2.20 -8.68
N LEU A 248 1.52 -2.46 -7.38
CA LEU A 248 0.69 -3.46 -6.71
C LEU A 248 -0.81 -3.13 -6.74
N ASP A 249 -1.17 -1.86 -6.93
CA ASP A 249 -2.54 -1.40 -7.14
C ASP A 249 -3.16 -1.96 -8.44
N GLY A 250 -2.35 -2.18 -9.47
CA GLY A 250 -2.74 -2.86 -10.72
C GLY A 250 -2.65 -4.39 -10.67
N ASP A 251 -1.95 -4.95 -9.69
CA ASP A 251 -1.76 -6.40 -9.58
C ASP A 251 -2.91 -7.06 -8.81
N THR A 252 -3.78 -7.76 -9.55
CA THR A 252 -4.88 -8.55 -8.98
C THR A 252 -4.50 -9.99 -8.66
N ARG A 253 -3.34 -10.47 -9.12
CA ARG A 253 -2.87 -11.86 -8.98
C ARG A 253 -1.97 -12.04 -7.77
N GLY A 254 -0.93 -11.21 -7.60
CA GLY A 254 -0.01 -11.24 -6.47
C GLY A 254 1.07 -12.31 -6.50
N GLY A 255 1.19 -13.05 -7.58
CA GLY A 255 2.12 -14.17 -7.69
C GLY A 255 3.59 -13.78 -7.58
N ALA A 256 3.95 -12.59 -8.07
CA ALA A 256 5.30 -12.05 -7.95
C ALA A 256 5.71 -11.89 -6.47
N ALA A 257 4.84 -11.28 -5.65
CA ALA A 257 5.10 -11.07 -4.22
C ALA A 257 5.34 -12.39 -3.47
N LEU A 258 4.55 -13.42 -3.79
CA LEU A 258 4.66 -14.74 -3.18
C LEU A 258 5.89 -15.53 -3.64
N SER A 259 6.37 -15.29 -4.87
CA SER A 259 7.44 -16.09 -5.46
C SER A 259 8.84 -15.51 -5.29
N ILE A 260 8.97 -14.18 -5.36
CA ILE A 260 10.27 -13.50 -5.39
C ILE A 260 11.11 -13.85 -4.18
N ARG A 261 10.56 -13.69 -2.97
CA ARG A 261 11.30 -13.97 -1.73
C ARG A 261 11.89 -15.36 -1.70
N ARG A 262 11.09 -16.37 -2.09
CA ARG A 262 11.51 -17.78 -2.09
C ARG A 262 12.58 -18.07 -3.15
N VAL A 263 12.50 -17.41 -4.31
CA VAL A 263 13.40 -17.67 -5.44
C VAL A 263 14.76 -16.99 -5.26
N VAL A 264 14.79 -15.75 -4.74
CA VAL A 264 16.04 -14.98 -4.61
C VAL A 264 16.62 -14.96 -3.21
N ASP A 265 15.89 -15.47 -2.22
CA ASP A 265 16.27 -15.44 -0.80
C ASP A 265 16.64 -14.04 -0.29
N LYS A 266 15.90 -13.03 -0.75
CA LYS A 266 16.06 -11.62 -0.34
C LYS A 266 14.75 -11.05 0.15
N PRO A 267 14.76 -10.26 1.25
CA PRO A 267 13.53 -9.71 1.82
C PRO A 267 12.85 -8.72 0.86
N ILE A 268 11.53 -8.73 0.87
CA ILE A 268 10.76 -7.63 0.31
C ILE A 268 10.69 -6.54 1.39
N LYS A 269 11.19 -5.34 1.09
CA LYS A 269 11.30 -4.26 2.08
C LYS A 269 10.19 -3.23 1.96
N PHE A 270 9.80 -2.92 0.71
CA PHE A 270 8.78 -1.92 0.43
C PHE A 270 7.79 -2.38 -0.63
N MET A 271 6.61 -1.82 -0.55
CA MET A 271 5.60 -1.86 -1.60
C MET A 271 5.14 -0.45 -1.96
N SER A 272 5.07 -0.17 -3.25
CA SER A 272 4.64 1.11 -3.80
C SER A 272 3.28 0.97 -4.47
N LEU A 273 2.31 1.74 -3.99
CA LEU A 273 0.92 1.70 -4.39
C LEU A 273 0.54 3.01 -5.10
N GLY A 274 0.14 2.93 -6.38
CA GLY A 274 -0.23 4.11 -7.15
C GLY A 274 0.90 5.13 -7.35
N GLU A 275 0.56 6.35 -7.77
CA GLU A 275 1.54 7.37 -8.20
C GLU A 275 1.85 8.43 -7.12
N LYS A 276 1.06 8.56 -6.08
CA LYS A 276 1.25 9.57 -5.02
C LYS A 276 2.57 9.38 -4.29
N MET A 277 3.27 10.46 -3.95
CA MET A 277 4.58 10.41 -3.28
C MET A 277 4.55 9.88 -1.85
N ASP A 278 3.42 9.87 -1.20
CA ASP A 278 3.19 9.28 0.12
C ASP A 278 2.72 7.82 0.07
N ALA A 279 2.45 7.28 -1.13
CA ALA A 279 2.00 5.90 -1.32
C ALA A 279 3.18 4.91 -1.37
N LEU A 280 3.95 4.85 -0.30
CA LEU A 280 5.02 3.89 -0.05
C LEU A 280 4.82 3.27 1.33
N ASP A 281 4.58 1.97 1.36
CA ASP A 281 4.41 1.22 2.60
C ASP A 281 5.59 0.24 2.78
N ARG A 282 5.96 -0.02 4.04
CA ARG A 282 6.84 -1.15 4.38
C ARG A 282 6.12 -2.45 4.09
N PHE A 283 6.86 -3.47 3.71
CA PHE A 283 6.31 -4.78 3.49
C PHE A 283 6.21 -5.56 4.81
N TYR A 284 4.99 -5.95 5.18
CA TYR A 284 4.71 -6.76 6.35
C TYR A 284 4.12 -8.10 5.90
N PRO A 285 4.89 -9.20 5.96
CA PRO A 285 4.45 -10.51 5.48
C PRO A 285 3.14 -10.99 6.08
N ASP A 286 2.97 -10.85 7.39
CA ASP A 286 1.78 -11.24 8.14
C ASP A 286 0.51 -10.48 7.72
N ARG A 287 0.63 -9.15 7.54
CA ARG A 287 -0.47 -8.31 7.05
C ARG A 287 -0.83 -8.66 5.61
N MET A 288 0.18 -8.96 4.79
CA MET A 288 -0.02 -9.34 3.40
C MET A 288 -0.70 -10.71 3.28
N ALA A 289 -0.29 -11.70 4.08
CA ALA A 289 -0.97 -13.00 4.18
C ALA A 289 -2.44 -12.83 4.58
N SER A 290 -2.71 -12.01 5.59
CA SER A 290 -4.08 -11.70 6.04
C SER A 290 -4.92 -11.03 4.93
N ARG A 291 -4.35 -10.10 4.16
CA ARG A 291 -5.02 -9.49 2.99
C ARG A 291 -5.34 -10.53 1.91
N ILE A 292 -4.39 -11.40 1.58
CA ILE A 292 -4.56 -12.48 0.60
C ILE A 292 -5.70 -13.42 1.01
N LEU A 293 -5.82 -13.72 2.29
CA LEU A 293 -6.91 -14.56 2.82
C LEU A 293 -8.24 -13.83 3.01
N GLY A 294 -8.31 -12.54 2.65
CA GLY A 294 -9.51 -11.73 2.79
C GLY A 294 -9.88 -11.43 4.26
N MET A 295 -8.94 -11.56 5.17
CA MET A 295 -9.11 -11.27 6.61
C MET A 295 -8.96 -9.78 6.92
N GLY A 296 -8.57 -8.96 5.93
CA GLY A 296 -8.32 -7.54 6.08
C GLY A 296 -6.94 -7.23 6.68
N ASP A 297 -6.69 -5.95 6.91
CA ASP A 297 -5.46 -5.46 7.52
C ASP A 297 -5.78 -4.30 8.47
N VAL A 298 -6.35 -4.64 9.60
CA VAL A 298 -6.79 -3.66 10.60
C VAL A 298 -5.61 -2.89 11.18
N VAL A 299 -4.44 -3.50 11.30
CA VAL A 299 -3.25 -2.85 11.86
C VAL A 299 -2.77 -1.71 10.97
N SER A 300 -2.60 -1.97 9.66
CA SER A 300 -2.24 -0.90 8.71
C SER A 300 -3.30 0.20 8.61
N LEU A 301 -4.59 -0.15 8.70
CA LEU A 301 -5.66 0.84 8.72
C LEU A 301 -5.56 1.75 9.94
N VAL A 302 -5.27 1.17 11.10
CA VAL A 302 -5.08 1.87 12.37
C VAL A 302 -3.86 2.79 12.31
N GLU A 303 -2.71 2.28 11.83
CA GLU A 303 -1.49 3.07 11.68
C GLU A 303 -1.70 4.27 10.75
N LYS A 304 -2.30 4.06 9.58
CA LYS A 304 -2.65 5.15 8.65
C LYS A 304 -3.63 6.15 9.25
N ALA A 305 -4.59 5.68 10.05
CA ALA A 305 -5.47 6.57 10.78
C ALA A 305 -4.68 7.42 11.80
N GLN A 306 -3.79 6.81 12.58
CA GLN A 306 -2.98 7.54 13.57
C GLN A 306 -2.05 8.59 12.96
N GLU A 307 -1.52 8.35 11.75
CA GLU A 307 -0.67 9.31 11.05
C GLU A 307 -1.42 10.58 10.58
N VAL A 308 -2.71 10.43 10.30
CA VAL A 308 -3.53 11.51 9.69
C VAL A 308 -4.43 12.19 10.71
N PHE A 309 -4.91 11.46 11.72
CA PHE A 309 -5.84 11.99 12.71
C PHE A 309 -5.09 12.72 13.84
N ASP A 310 -5.33 14.02 13.92
CA ASP A 310 -4.96 14.83 15.09
C ASP A 310 -5.89 14.49 16.25
N ALA A 311 -5.31 14.10 17.40
CA ALA A 311 -6.06 13.74 18.61
C ALA A 311 -6.93 14.90 19.12
N ASP A 312 -6.48 16.14 18.97
CA ASP A 312 -7.22 17.33 19.38
C ASP A 312 -8.41 17.59 18.46
N GLU A 313 -8.24 17.38 17.14
CA GLU A 313 -9.33 17.50 16.16
C GLU A 313 -10.38 16.41 16.37
N ALA A 314 -9.96 15.18 16.64
CA ALA A 314 -10.86 14.07 16.98
C ALA A 314 -11.66 14.34 18.29
N ALA A 315 -11.01 14.92 19.31
CA ALA A 315 -11.68 15.31 20.55
C ALA A 315 -12.71 16.45 20.33
N ARG A 316 -12.37 17.45 19.50
CA ARG A 316 -13.27 18.53 19.09
C ARG A 316 -14.50 18.00 18.35
N LEU A 317 -14.28 17.11 17.39
CA LEU A 317 -15.35 16.51 16.61
C LEU A 317 -16.28 15.67 17.49
N ASN A 318 -15.74 14.85 18.38
CA ASN A 318 -16.51 14.09 19.36
C ASN A 318 -17.39 15.00 20.24
N LYS A 319 -16.87 16.16 20.67
CA LYS A 319 -17.62 17.15 21.44
C LYS A 319 -18.76 17.75 20.64
N LYS A 320 -18.55 18.05 19.34
CA LYS A 320 -19.59 18.56 18.41
C LYS A 320 -20.67 17.50 18.15
N ILE A 321 -20.29 16.24 17.90
CA ILE A 321 -21.23 15.13 17.69
C ILE A 321 -22.12 14.94 18.94
N ARG A 322 -21.52 14.95 20.15
CA ARG A 322 -22.30 14.85 21.40
C ARG A 322 -23.28 15.99 21.59
N LYS A 323 -22.95 17.20 21.13
CA LYS A 323 -23.80 18.38 21.16
C LYS A 323 -24.80 18.45 20.00
N ASN A 324 -24.84 17.48 19.10
CA ASN A 324 -25.60 17.50 17.84
C ASN A 324 -25.30 18.72 16.95
N GLN A 325 -24.05 19.20 16.98
CA GLN A 325 -23.56 20.36 16.24
C GLN A 325 -22.68 19.97 15.03
N PHE A 326 -22.79 18.74 14.55
CA PHE A 326 -22.08 18.28 13.36
C PHE A 326 -22.63 18.99 12.12
N ASP A 327 -21.74 19.66 11.37
CA ASP A 327 -22.05 20.50 10.23
C ASP A 327 -21.30 20.09 8.95
N PHE A 328 -21.50 20.79 7.82
CA PHE A 328 -20.81 20.48 6.57
C PHE A 328 -19.32 20.84 6.57
N ASN A 329 -18.86 21.76 7.44
CA ASN A 329 -17.43 22.02 7.58
C ASN A 329 -16.75 20.83 8.25
N ASP A 330 -17.38 20.25 9.29
CA ASP A 330 -16.86 19.03 9.93
C ASP A 330 -16.85 17.85 8.95
N PHE A 331 -17.90 17.71 8.13
CA PHE A 331 -17.98 16.67 7.11
C PHE A 331 -16.87 16.83 6.04
N LEU A 332 -16.62 18.05 5.58
CA LEU A 332 -15.56 18.34 4.63
C LEU A 332 -14.18 18.03 5.20
N SER A 333 -13.91 18.43 6.46
CA SER A 333 -12.67 18.11 7.16
C SER A 333 -12.44 16.60 7.25
N GLN A 334 -13.48 15.83 7.63
CA GLN A 334 -13.40 14.36 7.67
C GLN A 334 -13.14 13.74 6.30
N LEU A 335 -13.75 14.27 5.24
CA LEU A 335 -13.53 13.80 3.88
C LEU A 335 -12.09 14.08 3.43
N GLU A 336 -11.53 15.24 3.76
CA GLU A 336 -10.13 15.59 3.48
C GLU A 336 -9.15 14.69 4.25
N GLN A 337 -9.46 14.35 5.51
CA GLN A 337 -8.65 13.41 6.30
C GLN A 337 -8.66 12.01 5.68
N VAL A 338 -9.81 11.48 5.30
CA VAL A 338 -9.91 10.17 4.62
C VAL A 338 -9.10 10.16 3.31
N LYS A 339 -9.14 11.25 2.53
CA LYS A 339 -8.33 11.37 1.31
C LYS A 339 -6.82 11.39 1.57
N LYS A 340 -6.39 11.95 2.70
CA LYS A 340 -4.99 11.95 3.12
C LYS A 340 -4.49 10.55 3.52
N MET A 341 -5.38 9.67 3.98
CA MET A 341 -5.04 8.28 4.30
C MET A 341 -4.74 7.41 3.08
N GLY A 342 -5.05 7.88 1.87
CA GLY A 342 -4.82 7.15 0.62
C GLY A 342 -6.10 6.92 -0.19
N ASN A 343 -6.07 5.90 -1.07
CA ASN A 343 -7.23 5.55 -1.88
C ASN A 343 -8.32 4.91 -1.01
N VAL A 344 -9.56 5.42 -1.09
CA VAL A 344 -10.69 4.93 -0.27
C VAL A 344 -10.99 3.45 -0.53
N LYS A 345 -10.83 2.98 -1.75
CA LYS A 345 -11.00 1.56 -2.10
C LYS A 345 -10.01 0.67 -1.35
N ASP A 346 -8.76 1.10 -1.24
CA ASP A 346 -7.72 0.38 -0.52
C ASP A 346 -8.00 0.35 0.99
N LEU A 347 -8.43 1.48 1.57
CA LEU A 347 -8.81 1.57 2.98
C LEU A 347 -9.98 0.64 3.32
N LEU A 348 -11.00 0.61 2.46
CA LEU A 348 -12.15 -0.29 2.63
C LEU A 348 -11.75 -1.77 2.52
N SER A 349 -10.76 -2.10 1.68
CA SER A 349 -10.24 -3.46 1.55
C SER A 349 -9.51 -3.95 2.81
N MET A 350 -9.03 -3.03 3.65
CA MET A 350 -8.37 -3.34 4.93
C MET A 350 -9.37 -3.74 6.04
N ILE A 351 -10.66 -3.43 5.86
CA ILE A 351 -11.70 -3.77 6.83
C ILE A 351 -12.19 -5.20 6.59
N PRO A 352 -12.12 -6.09 7.60
CA PRO A 352 -12.58 -7.47 7.48
C PRO A 352 -14.04 -7.56 7.02
N GLY A 353 -14.31 -8.32 5.96
CA GLY A 353 -15.66 -8.56 5.43
C GLY A 353 -16.24 -7.48 4.51
N VAL A 354 -15.73 -6.23 4.59
CA VAL A 354 -16.24 -5.12 3.75
C VAL A 354 -15.80 -5.27 2.30
N GLY A 355 -14.59 -5.72 2.05
CA GLY A 355 -14.08 -5.96 0.69
C GLY A 355 -14.94 -6.95 -0.12
N LYS A 356 -15.60 -7.90 0.57
CA LYS A 356 -16.55 -8.86 -0.06
C LYS A 356 -17.91 -8.21 -0.39
N ALA A 357 -18.41 -7.36 0.51
CA ALA A 357 -19.71 -6.70 0.35
C ALA A 357 -19.70 -5.62 -0.74
N MET A 358 -18.51 -5.09 -1.06
CA MET A 358 -18.34 -4.00 -2.04
C MET A 358 -17.88 -4.48 -3.43
N LYS A 359 -17.80 -5.78 -3.69
CA LYS A 359 -17.54 -6.30 -5.03
C LYS A 359 -18.60 -5.79 -6.02
N GLY A 360 -18.14 -5.04 -7.02
CA GLY A 360 -18.99 -4.45 -8.05
C GLY A 360 -19.39 -2.99 -7.81
N ILE A 361 -18.98 -2.37 -6.69
CA ILE A 361 -19.14 -0.94 -6.47
C ILE A 361 -17.81 -0.29 -6.83
N ASP A 362 -17.79 0.42 -7.93
CA ASP A 362 -16.60 1.22 -8.34
C ASP A 362 -16.61 2.53 -7.56
N ILE A 363 -15.85 2.56 -6.45
CA ILE A 363 -15.61 3.77 -5.68
C ILE A 363 -14.29 4.34 -6.17
N ASP A 364 -14.38 5.26 -7.14
CA ASP A 364 -13.27 6.08 -7.57
C ASP A 364 -13.09 7.27 -6.61
N ASP A 365 -11.85 7.70 -6.36
CA ASP A 365 -11.53 8.93 -5.63
C ASP A 365 -12.24 10.15 -6.25
N ASN A 366 -12.55 10.10 -7.54
CA ASN A 366 -13.34 11.10 -8.24
C ASN A 366 -14.81 11.17 -7.79
N SER A 367 -15.34 10.12 -7.18
CA SER A 367 -16.74 10.07 -6.70
C SER A 367 -17.04 11.11 -5.61
N PHE A 368 -16.01 11.57 -4.90
CA PHE A 368 -16.15 12.61 -3.87
C PHE A 368 -16.03 14.05 -4.40
N LYS A 369 -15.50 14.24 -5.62
CA LYS A 369 -15.34 15.59 -6.22
C LYS A 369 -16.66 16.38 -6.33
N PRO A 370 -17.78 15.77 -6.80
CA PRO A 370 -19.06 16.50 -6.83
C PRO A 370 -19.55 16.90 -5.44
N ILE A 371 -19.35 16.05 -4.43
CA ILE A 371 -19.74 16.31 -3.05
C ILE A 371 -18.96 17.51 -2.50
N GLU A 372 -17.65 17.53 -2.68
CA GLU A 372 -16.80 18.65 -2.28
C GLU A 372 -17.19 19.94 -3.00
N ALA A 373 -17.42 19.88 -4.31
CA ALA A 373 -17.82 21.04 -5.10
C ALA A 373 -19.14 21.63 -4.59
N ILE A 374 -20.14 20.79 -4.27
CA ILE A 374 -21.40 21.21 -3.69
C ILE A 374 -21.17 21.91 -2.34
N ILE A 375 -20.41 21.30 -1.43
CA ILE A 375 -20.17 21.87 -0.10
C ILE A 375 -19.36 23.17 -0.20
N ARG A 376 -18.34 23.23 -1.05
CA ARG A 376 -17.52 24.42 -1.26
C ARG A 376 -18.31 25.56 -1.90
N SER A 377 -19.37 25.27 -2.65
CA SER A 377 -20.29 26.27 -3.23
C SER A 377 -21.32 26.82 -2.23
N MET A 378 -21.43 26.22 -1.05
CA MET A 378 -22.22 26.75 0.06
C MET A 378 -21.47 27.90 0.75
N THR A 379 -22.19 28.89 1.27
CA THR A 379 -21.65 29.91 2.19
C THR A 379 -21.32 29.25 3.54
N ASN A 380 -20.45 29.88 4.35
CA ASN A 380 -20.15 29.37 5.69
C ASN A 380 -21.41 29.19 6.54
N TYR A 381 -22.33 30.17 6.46
CA TYR A 381 -23.59 30.11 7.19
C TYR A 381 -24.49 28.93 6.75
N GLU A 382 -24.50 28.60 5.45
CA GLU A 382 -25.24 27.46 4.92
C GLU A 382 -24.61 26.11 5.31
N ARG A 383 -23.27 26.04 5.43
CA ARG A 383 -22.57 24.85 5.90
C ARG A 383 -22.86 24.57 7.37
N GLU A 384 -22.89 25.62 8.20
CA GLU A 384 -23.22 25.52 9.61
C GLU A 384 -24.71 25.24 9.87
N ASN A 385 -25.58 25.75 8.99
CA ASN A 385 -27.04 25.68 9.12
C ASN A 385 -27.70 25.07 7.87
N PRO A 386 -27.56 23.79 7.58
CA PRO A 386 -28.08 23.17 6.35
C PRO A 386 -29.60 23.31 6.17
N ASP A 387 -30.33 23.45 7.26
CA ASP A 387 -31.79 23.48 7.27
C ASP A 387 -32.35 24.79 6.62
N ILE A 388 -31.53 25.83 6.43
CA ILE A 388 -31.92 27.07 5.75
C ILE A 388 -31.84 26.98 4.22
N ILE A 389 -31.31 25.89 3.66
CA ILE A 389 -31.06 25.76 2.22
C ILE A 389 -32.39 25.47 1.50
N ASN A 390 -33.04 26.57 1.03
CA ASN A 390 -34.28 26.53 0.25
C ASN A 390 -34.03 26.31 -1.26
N GLY A 391 -35.09 26.27 -2.07
CA GLY A 391 -35.02 26.00 -3.52
C GLY A 391 -34.10 26.96 -4.29
N SER A 392 -34.15 28.27 -4.00
CA SER A 392 -33.29 29.28 -4.66
C SER A 392 -31.81 29.03 -4.33
N ARG A 393 -31.50 28.74 -3.06
CA ARG A 393 -30.12 28.45 -2.62
C ARG A 393 -29.61 27.14 -3.25
N LYS A 394 -30.46 26.07 -3.36
CA LYS A 394 -30.10 24.83 -4.04
C LYS A 394 -29.75 25.05 -5.51
N ASN A 395 -30.51 25.90 -6.22
CA ASN A 395 -30.20 26.25 -7.61
C ASN A 395 -28.83 26.96 -7.71
N ARG A 396 -28.58 27.95 -6.86
CA ARG A 396 -27.32 28.69 -6.83
C ARG A 396 -26.12 27.75 -6.52
N ILE A 397 -26.26 26.85 -5.54
CA ILE A 397 -25.25 25.87 -5.17
C ILE A 397 -25.00 24.90 -6.33
N ALA A 398 -26.05 24.41 -7.00
CA ALA A 398 -25.93 23.52 -8.14
C ALA A 398 -25.16 24.16 -9.31
N VAL A 399 -25.50 25.40 -9.65
CA VAL A 399 -24.79 26.15 -10.70
C VAL A 399 -23.34 26.41 -10.31
N GLY A 400 -23.08 26.86 -9.08
CA GLY A 400 -21.72 27.15 -8.58
C GLY A 400 -20.81 25.92 -8.47
N SER A 401 -21.38 24.72 -8.27
CA SER A 401 -20.64 23.47 -8.15
C SER A 401 -20.52 22.70 -9.47
N GLY A 402 -21.17 23.15 -10.55
CA GLY A 402 -21.25 22.39 -11.80
C GLY A 402 -22.03 21.07 -11.67
N THR A 403 -22.96 20.99 -10.69
CA THR A 403 -23.79 19.81 -10.42
C THR A 403 -25.28 20.10 -10.68
N THR A 404 -26.12 19.08 -10.47
CA THR A 404 -27.56 19.23 -10.62
C THR A 404 -28.25 19.49 -9.28
N VAL A 405 -29.43 20.12 -9.28
CA VAL A 405 -30.26 20.31 -8.09
C VAL A 405 -30.63 18.96 -7.44
N SER A 406 -30.77 17.90 -8.25
CA SER A 406 -31.03 16.56 -7.76
C SER A 406 -29.86 16.04 -6.90
N GLN A 407 -28.60 16.24 -7.33
CA GLN A 407 -27.39 15.86 -6.56
C GLN A 407 -27.28 16.66 -5.26
N VAL A 408 -27.59 17.96 -5.30
CA VAL A 408 -27.66 18.79 -4.08
C VAL A 408 -28.70 18.28 -3.10
N ASN A 409 -29.91 17.94 -3.60
CA ASN A 409 -30.97 17.36 -2.77
C ASN A 409 -30.56 16.00 -2.16
N GLN A 410 -29.91 15.15 -2.94
CA GLN A 410 -29.40 13.85 -2.49
C GLN A 410 -28.40 14.02 -1.36
N LEU A 411 -27.43 14.92 -1.51
CA LEU A 411 -26.42 15.20 -0.48
C LEU A 411 -27.07 15.72 0.81
N LEU A 412 -28.00 16.70 0.71
CA LEU A 412 -28.71 17.24 1.87
C LEU A 412 -29.52 16.17 2.61
N LYS A 413 -30.18 15.28 1.86
CA LYS A 413 -30.93 14.14 2.44
C LYS A 413 -30.01 13.18 3.17
N GLN A 414 -28.92 12.73 2.52
CA GLN A 414 -27.94 11.80 3.10
C GLN A 414 -27.30 12.40 4.36
N PHE A 415 -26.94 13.68 4.33
CA PHE A 415 -26.40 14.40 5.48
C PHE A 415 -27.41 14.47 6.64
N GLY A 416 -28.67 14.77 6.33
CA GLY A 416 -29.76 14.76 7.31
C GLY A 416 -29.98 13.41 7.96
N ASP A 417 -29.93 12.33 7.19
CA ASP A 417 -30.11 10.96 7.70
C ASP A 417 -28.91 10.56 8.58
N MET A 418 -27.70 10.93 8.21
CA MET A 418 -26.48 10.73 9.01
C MET A 418 -26.59 11.48 10.36
N ARG A 419 -27.04 12.75 10.36
CA ARG A 419 -27.25 13.52 11.62
C ARG A 419 -28.30 12.85 12.51
N LYS A 420 -29.38 12.30 11.93
CA LYS A 420 -30.41 11.56 12.70
C LYS A 420 -29.82 10.30 13.32
N LEU A 421 -29.04 9.53 12.57
CA LEU A 421 -28.37 8.33 13.07
C LEU A 421 -27.44 8.66 14.25
N MET A 422 -26.58 9.68 14.11
CA MET A 422 -25.70 10.15 15.18
C MET A 422 -26.48 10.56 16.43
N LYS A 423 -27.60 11.28 16.27
CA LYS A 423 -28.49 11.70 17.38
C LYS A 423 -29.12 10.50 18.09
N THR A 424 -29.52 9.47 17.34
CA THR A 424 -30.11 8.23 17.90
C THR A 424 -29.06 7.47 18.70
N MET A 425 -27.85 7.32 18.16
CA MET A 425 -26.74 6.68 18.87
C MET A 425 -26.39 7.39 20.18
N ASN A 426 -26.37 8.73 20.20
CA ASN A 426 -26.16 9.51 21.41
C ASN A 426 -27.26 9.31 22.45
N LYS A 427 -28.53 9.15 22.03
CA LYS A 427 -29.68 8.94 22.94
C LYS A 427 -29.75 7.53 23.56
N MET A 428 -29.27 6.51 22.84
CA MET A 428 -29.35 5.10 23.30
C MET A 428 -28.28 4.76 24.38
N GLY A 429 -27.67 5.74 25.02
CA GLY A 429 -26.70 5.53 26.09
C GLY A 429 -25.42 4.84 25.63
N GLY A 430 -25.17 4.83 24.34
CA GLY A 430 -24.05 4.18 23.66
C GLY A 430 -22.69 4.82 23.88
N GLY A 431 -22.50 5.47 25.03
CA GLY A 431 -21.26 6.20 25.32
C GLY A 431 -20.01 5.34 25.41
N LYS A 432 -20.10 4.06 25.70
CA LYS A 432 -18.89 3.23 25.83
C LYS A 432 -18.86 1.97 24.94
N ARG A 433 -19.99 1.36 24.63
CA ARG A 433 -20.00 0.13 23.80
C ARG A 433 -20.20 0.33 22.30
N ALA A 434 -20.98 1.34 21.87
CA ALA A 434 -21.13 1.64 20.44
C ALA A 434 -19.95 2.47 19.90
N MET A 435 -19.32 3.33 20.74
CA MET A 435 -18.10 4.06 20.35
C MET A 435 -16.85 3.18 20.33
N SER A 436 -16.79 2.08 21.09
CA SER A 436 -15.69 1.11 20.96
C SER A 436 -15.75 0.32 19.65
N ALA A 437 -16.90 0.26 19.00
CA ALA A 437 -17.06 -0.35 17.67
C ALA A 437 -16.70 0.61 16.51
N LEU A 438 -16.75 1.94 16.76
CA LEU A 438 -16.37 3.00 15.81
C LEU A 438 -15.06 3.70 16.17
N ASN A 439 -14.57 3.50 17.38
CA ASN A 439 -13.26 3.96 17.85
C ASN A 439 -12.48 2.77 18.41
N PRO A 440 -11.74 2.04 17.57
CA PRO A 440 -10.91 0.92 18.01
C PRO A 440 -9.79 1.32 19.00
N PHE A 441 -9.66 2.61 19.33
CA PHE A 441 -8.60 3.20 20.17
C PHE A 441 -9.03 3.57 21.59
N GLY A 442 -10.23 3.23 22.02
CA GLY A 442 -10.73 3.52 23.35
C GLY A 442 -10.30 2.50 24.39
N ARG A 443 -9.01 2.48 24.75
CA ARG A 443 -8.45 2.16 26.07
C ARG A 443 -7.21 2.98 26.30
#